data_86b30d031926d2dd7c7a1445521abc58
#
_entry.id   86b30d031926d2dd7c7a1445521abc58
#
_cell.length_a   1.000
_cell.length_b   1.000
_cell.length_c   1.000
_cell.angle_alpha   90.00
_cell.angle_beta   90.00
_cell.angle_gamma   90.00
#
_symmetry.space_group_name_H-M   'P 1'
#
loop_
_entity.id
_entity.type
_entity.pdbx_description
1 polymer ?
#
loop_
_entity_poly.entity_id
_entity_poly.type
_entity_poly.pdbx_seq_one_letter_code
_entity_poly.pdbx_strand_id
1 'polypeptide(L)'
;MTLQEVVFKILKGWWLIIGFGLVASLIFFPKLNQNTYISSIGIGINYSTPEFLKYTENNDNYILINQEMSKFLATRFASVEMQAFVAQDMDFEPKSYDSVLPFYTINRQANGFVSLTLETNNEEEGRKFLEAVKKNYNKIIDTEINKLQPKEFKIEAQKEFLEAVKPVSRPLQFQLLPTITGIIIGIFTSLILPNKTKS
;
A
#
# COMPACT_ATOMS: atom_id res chain seq x y z
N MET A 1 -32.46 6.77 -36.14
CA MET A 1 -32.81 5.60 -35.31
C MET A 1 -33.80 6.07 -34.26
N THR A 2 -35.01 5.57 -34.24
CA THR A 2 -36.02 5.97 -33.27
C THR A 2 -35.81 5.25 -31.94
N LEU A 3 -36.37 5.78 -30.84
CA LEU A 3 -36.26 5.16 -29.52
C LEU A 3 -36.77 3.72 -29.51
N GLN A 4 -37.85 3.44 -30.27
CA GLN A 4 -38.43 2.10 -30.42
C GLN A 4 -37.45 1.12 -31.08
N GLU A 5 -36.73 1.56 -32.12
CA GLU A 5 -35.71 0.74 -32.79
C GLU A 5 -34.52 0.41 -31.85
N VAL A 6 -34.12 1.37 -31.01
CA VAL A 6 -33.06 1.16 -30.00
C VAL A 6 -33.49 0.09 -29.01
N VAL A 7 -34.68 0.23 -28.42
CA VAL A 7 -35.24 -0.72 -27.45
C VAL A 7 -35.38 -2.11 -28.06
N PHE A 8 -35.86 -2.20 -29.29
CA PHE A 8 -36.02 -3.50 -29.97
C PHE A 8 -34.68 -4.18 -30.24
N LYS A 9 -33.65 -3.42 -30.63
CA LYS A 9 -32.30 -3.97 -30.83
C LYS A 9 -31.69 -4.46 -29.52
N ILE A 10 -31.82 -3.72 -28.43
CA ILE A 10 -31.36 -4.13 -27.11
C ILE A 10 -32.07 -5.41 -26.66
N LEU A 11 -33.41 -5.49 -26.81
CA LEU A 11 -34.17 -6.67 -26.46
C LEU A 11 -33.80 -7.88 -27.32
N LYS A 12 -33.50 -7.71 -28.59
CA LYS A 12 -33.05 -8.80 -29.47
C LYS A 12 -31.60 -9.24 -29.19
N GLY A 13 -30.73 -8.31 -28.71
CA GLY A 13 -29.36 -8.56 -28.35
C GLY A 13 -29.10 -8.88 -26.89
N TRP A 14 -30.14 -9.13 -26.08
CA TRP A 14 -30.03 -9.34 -24.62
C TRP A 14 -29.02 -10.42 -24.22
N TRP A 15 -28.89 -11.48 -25.00
CA TRP A 15 -27.93 -12.54 -24.77
C TRP A 15 -26.48 -12.08 -24.89
N LEU A 16 -26.18 -11.10 -25.75
CA LEU A 16 -24.86 -10.46 -25.83
C LEU A 16 -24.56 -9.67 -24.56
N ILE A 17 -25.54 -8.94 -24.05
CA ILE A 17 -25.42 -8.13 -22.85
C ILE A 17 -25.07 -9.01 -21.65
N ILE A 18 -25.83 -10.11 -21.50
CA ILE A 18 -25.57 -11.09 -20.45
C ILE A 18 -24.23 -11.80 -20.68
N GLY A 19 -23.95 -12.21 -21.93
CA GLY A 19 -22.70 -12.87 -22.27
C GLY A 19 -21.47 -12.04 -21.93
N PHE A 20 -21.43 -10.77 -22.33
CA PHE A 20 -20.33 -9.86 -22.00
C PHE A 20 -20.23 -9.59 -20.48
N GLY A 21 -21.36 -9.43 -19.79
CA GLY A 21 -21.40 -9.28 -18.34
C GLY A 21 -20.82 -10.50 -17.61
N LEU A 22 -21.19 -11.71 -18.02
CA LEU A 22 -20.67 -12.96 -17.46
C LEU A 22 -19.17 -13.16 -17.75
N VAL A 23 -18.75 -12.93 -18.99
CA VAL A 23 -17.32 -13.05 -19.36
C VAL A 23 -16.47 -12.06 -18.57
N ALA A 24 -16.91 -10.81 -18.47
CA ALA A 24 -16.21 -9.81 -17.66
C ALA A 24 -16.14 -10.24 -16.19
N SER A 25 -17.25 -10.74 -15.61
CA SER A 25 -17.26 -11.26 -14.24
C SER A 25 -16.30 -12.42 -14.06
N LEU A 26 -16.30 -13.41 -14.95
CA LEU A 26 -15.43 -14.59 -14.87
C LEU A 26 -13.93 -14.24 -14.97
N ILE A 27 -13.58 -13.25 -15.78
CA ILE A 27 -12.17 -12.83 -15.95
C ILE A 27 -11.69 -12.04 -14.74
N PHE A 28 -12.51 -11.17 -14.19
CA PHE A 28 -12.07 -10.22 -13.16
C PHE A 28 -12.38 -10.68 -11.75
N PHE A 29 -13.40 -11.50 -11.53
CA PHE A 29 -13.80 -11.97 -10.21
C PHE A 29 -12.66 -12.67 -9.43
N PRO A 30 -11.86 -13.59 -10.03
CA PRO A 30 -10.75 -14.21 -9.31
C PRO A 30 -9.68 -13.22 -8.86
N LYS A 31 -9.40 -12.18 -9.67
CA LYS A 31 -8.43 -11.13 -9.32
C LYS A 31 -8.92 -10.20 -8.22
N LEU A 32 -10.23 -9.97 -8.17
CA LEU A 32 -10.85 -9.11 -7.15
C LEU A 32 -11.05 -9.82 -5.81
N ASN A 33 -11.09 -11.15 -5.82
CA ASN A 33 -11.29 -11.97 -4.64
C ASN A 33 -9.98 -12.45 -4.00
N GLN A 34 -8.83 -11.98 -4.49
CA GLN A 34 -7.55 -12.21 -3.81
C GLN A 34 -7.56 -11.44 -2.48
N ASN A 35 -7.36 -12.17 -1.40
CA ASN A 35 -7.17 -11.57 -0.09
C ASN A 35 -5.93 -10.67 -0.17
N THR A 36 -6.13 -9.37 -0.05
CA THR A 36 -5.05 -8.40 0.05
C THR A 36 -4.94 -8.00 1.51
N TYR A 37 -3.74 -7.95 2.03
CA TYR A 37 -3.45 -7.52 3.39
C TYR A 37 -2.67 -6.22 3.35
N ILE A 38 -3.01 -5.29 4.22
CA ILE A 38 -2.21 -4.10 4.48
C ILE A 38 -1.46 -4.33 5.77
N SER A 39 -0.15 -4.35 5.68
CA SER A 39 0.76 -4.40 6.82
C SER A 39 1.36 -3.03 7.04
N SER A 40 1.18 -2.48 8.23
CA SER A 40 1.69 -1.16 8.58
C SER A 40 2.45 -1.20 9.89
N ILE A 41 3.54 -0.46 9.96
CA ILE A 41 4.33 -0.28 11.17
C ILE A 41 4.66 1.20 11.34
N GLY A 42 4.40 1.72 12.54
CA GLY A 42 4.82 3.06 12.95
C GLY A 42 6.17 2.98 13.67
N ILE A 43 7.16 3.68 13.16
CA ILE A 43 8.47 3.83 13.76
C ILE A 43 8.69 5.28 14.19
N GLY A 44 9.30 5.45 15.34
CA GLY A 44 9.62 6.75 15.91
C GLY A 44 10.90 6.67 16.72
N ILE A 45 11.29 7.75 17.35
CA ILE A 45 12.46 7.79 18.22
C ILE A 45 12.01 8.14 19.63
N ASN A 46 12.35 7.28 20.58
CA ASN A 46 12.15 7.54 21.98
C ASN A 46 13.39 8.16 22.57
N TYR A 47 13.24 9.37 23.09
CA TYR A 47 14.28 10.06 23.85
C TYR A 47 14.07 9.75 25.33
N SER A 48 14.82 8.79 25.86
CA SER A 48 14.61 8.30 27.23
C SER A 48 15.64 8.79 28.23
N THR A 49 16.61 9.61 27.83
CA THR A 49 17.60 10.13 28.79
C THR A 49 17.07 11.37 29.50
N PRO A 50 17.10 11.39 30.87
CA PRO A 50 16.70 12.56 31.66
C PRO A 50 17.43 13.85 31.30
N GLU A 51 18.67 13.74 30.79
CA GLU A 51 19.47 14.86 30.35
C GLU A 51 18.96 15.46 29.05
N PHE A 52 18.45 14.64 28.13
CA PHE A 52 17.83 15.12 26.91
C PHE A 52 16.52 15.87 27.21
N LEU A 53 15.74 15.37 28.18
CA LEU A 53 14.53 16.06 28.64
C LEU A 53 14.81 17.42 29.24
N LYS A 54 15.94 17.61 29.95
CA LYS A 54 16.38 18.93 30.45
C LYS A 54 16.77 19.89 29.32
N TYR A 55 17.37 19.37 28.23
CA TYR A 55 17.74 20.19 27.06
C TYR A 55 16.50 20.60 26.24
N THR A 56 15.40 19.87 26.35
CA THR A 56 14.15 20.08 25.64
C THR A 56 13.07 20.77 26.47
N GLU A 57 13.42 21.38 27.62
CA GLU A 57 12.49 22.23 28.39
C GLU A 57 11.88 23.37 27.54
N ASN A 58 12.50 23.71 26.39
CA ASN A 58 11.86 24.50 25.36
C ASN A 58 11.16 23.55 24.35
N ASN A 59 9.84 23.47 24.39
CA ASN A 59 8.98 22.67 23.50
C ASN A 59 9.33 22.77 22.01
N ASP A 60 9.86 23.90 21.57
CA ASP A 60 10.17 24.14 20.15
C ASP A 60 11.37 23.30 19.67
N ASN A 61 12.38 23.09 20.50
CA ASN A 61 13.53 22.26 20.15
C ASN A 61 13.18 20.78 20.05
N TYR A 62 12.29 20.31 20.92
CA TYR A 62 11.80 18.91 20.89
C TYR A 62 11.05 18.62 19.57
N ILE A 63 10.16 19.52 19.16
CA ILE A 63 9.39 19.40 17.92
C ILE A 63 10.32 19.37 16.72
N LEU A 64 11.30 20.27 16.68
CA LEU A 64 12.27 20.36 15.58
C LEU A 64 13.10 19.09 15.45
N ILE A 65 13.63 18.58 16.56
CA ILE A 65 14.44 17.35 16.58
C ILE A 65 13.62 16.16 16.11
N ASN A 66 12.38 16.01 16.59
CA ASN A 66 11.48 14.94 16.14
C ASN A 66 11.18 15.03 14.64
N GLN A 67 11.00 16.24 14.11
CA GLN A 67 10.77 16.44 12.67
C GLN A 67 11.99 16.05 11.83
N GLU A 68 13.19 16.45 12.24
CA GLU A 68 14.42 16.11 11.52
C GLU A 68 14.73 14.62 11.58
N MET A 69 14.48 13.98 12.72
CA MET A 69 14.66 12.54 12.87
C MET A 69 13.64 11.73 12.07
N SER A 70 12.37 12.16 12.03
CA SER A 70 11.39 11.50 11.16
C SER A 70 11.73 11.67 9.67
N LYS A 71 12.29 12.81 9.29
CA LYS A 71 12.79 13.05 7.94
C LYS A 71 13.98 12.14 7.62
N PHE A 72 14.93 12.02 8.54
CA PHE A 72 16.07 11.12 8.41
C PHE A 72 15.60 9.66 8.23
N LEU A 73 14.74 9.15 9.12
CA LEU A 73 14.20 7.79 9.01
C LEU A 73 13.45 7.58 7.70
N ALA A 74 12.57 8.50 7.32
CA ALA A 74 11.84 8.40 6.07
C ALA A 74 12.79 8.34 4.86
N THR A 75 13.82 9.20 4.84
CA THR A 75 14.82 9.23 3.76
C THR A 75 15.64 7.94 3.76
N ARG A 76 16.03 7.44 4.94
CA ARG A 76 16.82 6.21 5.05
C ARG A 76 16.04 4.99 4.56
N PHE A 77 14.77 4.84 4.96
CA PHE A 77 13.90 3.77 4.48
C PHE A 77 13.54 3.91 2.99
N ALA A 78 13.56 5.13 2.43
CA ALA A 78 13.39 5.34 1.00
C ALA A 78 14.64 5.01 0.17
N SER A 79 15.81 4.85 0.79
CA SER A 79 17.05 4.56 0.07
C SER A 79 17.03 3.16 -0.55
N VAL A 80 17.61 3.02 -1.75
CA VAL A 80 17.71 1.73 -2.47
C VAL A 80 18.39 0.66 -1.62
N GLU A 81 19.44 1.04 -0.87
CA GLU A 81 20.17 0.13 0.01
C GLU A 81 19.26 -0.44 1.12
N MET A 82 18.46 0.42 1.77
CA MET A 82 17.55 -0.03 2.83
C MET A 82 16.41 -0.89 2.29
N GLN A 83 15.88 -0.56 1.13
CA GLN A 83 14.90 -1.39 0.45
C GLN A 83 15.45 -2.79 0.14
N ALA A 84 16.70 -2.86 -0.31
CA ALA A 84 17.38 -4.15 -0.54
C ALA A 84 17.52 -4.96 0.75
N PHE A 85 17.88 -4.32 1.87
CA PHE A 85 17.97 -5.00 3.17
C PHE A 85 16.61 -5.50 3.66
N VAL A 86 15.57 -4.67 3.56
CA VAL A 86 14.21 -5.10 3.96
C VAL A 86 13.72 -6.24 3.07
N ALA A 87 13.92 -6.16 1.75
CA ALA A 87 13.56 -7.24 0.83
C ALA A 87 14.31 -8.54 1.12
N GLN A 88 15.62 -8.47 1.39
CA GLN A 88 16.44 -9.61 1.75
C GLN A 88 15.95 -10.27 3.06
N ASP A 89 15.64 -9.45 4.08
CA ASP A 89 15.16 -9.95 5.37
C ASP A 89 13.74 -10.56 5.28
N MET A 90 12.99 -10.23 4.23
CA MET A 90 11.67 -10.82 3.93
C MET A 90 11.75 -12.10 3.08
N ASP A 91 12.91 -12.50 2.58
CA ASP A 91 13.07 -13.48 1.50
C ASP A 91 12.26 -13.08 0.25
N PHE A 92 12.18 -11.78 -0.04
CA PHE A 92 11.41 -11.21 -1.12
C PHE A 92 12.32 -10.83 -2.27
N GLU A 93 12.10 -11.41 -3.46
CA GLU A 93 12.75 -10.96 -4.69
C GLU A 93 11.88 -9.87 -5.34
N PRO A 94 12.26 -8.59 -5.25
CA PRO A 94 11.54 -7.56 -5.97
C PRO A 94 11.66 -7.81 -7.48
N LYS A 95 10.53 -7.83 -8.17
CA LYS A 95 10.41 -8.21 -9.59
C LYS A 95 11.21 -7.33 -10.57
N SER A 96 11.78 -6.22 -10.11
CA SER A 96 12.73 -5.40 -10.84
C SER A 96 13.36 -4.36 -9.91
N TYR A 97 14.67 -4.33 -9.85
CA TYR A 97 15.44 -3.27 -9.18
C TYR A 97 15.41 -1.93 -9.97
N ASP A 98 14.74 -1.88 -11.10
CA ASP A 98 14.66 -0.69 -11.95
C ASP A 98 13.62 0.34 -11.48
N SER A 99 12.82 0.03 -10.47
CA SER A 99 11.89 1.00 -9.90
C SER A 99 12.63 1.88 -8.87
N VAL A 100 12.78 3.15 -9.20
CA VAL A 100 13.28 4.21 -8.28
C VAL A 100 12.38 4.38 -7.05
N LEU A 101 11.20 3.75 -7.06
CA LEU A 101 10.19 3.85 -6.00
C LEU A 101 10.33 2.70 -5.00
N PRO A 102 10.22 2.98 -3.70
CA PRO A 102 10.17 1.95 -2.67
C PRO A 102 9.01 0.98 -2.92
N PHE A 103 9.22 -0.32 -2.70
CA PHE A 103 8.17 -1.35 -2.84
C PHE A 103 7.13 -1.28 -1.70
N TYR A 104 7.37 -0.46 -0.69
CA TYR A 104 6.43 -0.11 0.37
C TYR A 104 6.21 1.41 0.41
N THR A 105 5.07 1.83 0.92
CA THR A 105 4.73 3.25 1.07
C THR A 105 5.29 3.79 2.38
N ILE A 106 5.85 5.00 2.31
CA ILE A 106 6.44 5.71 3.45
C ILE A 106 5.64 6.98 3.69
N ASN A 107 5.02 7.09 4.87
CA ASN A 107 4.25 8.26 5.28
C ASN A 107 4.87 8.87 6.52
N ARG A 108 5.32 10.13 6.42
CA ARG A 108 5.82 10.91 7.55
C ARG A 108 4.66 11.57 8.27
N GLN A 109 4.55 11.33 9.57
CA GLN A 109 3.54 11.96 10.42
C GLN A 109 4.12 13.18 11.15
N ALA A 110 3.25 14.15 11.45
CA ALA A 110 3.66 15.42 12.06
C ALA A 110 4.34 15.28 13.45
N ASN A 111 4.10 14.15 14.13
CA ASN A 111 4.55 13.91 15.51
C ASN A 111 5.91 13.20 15.62
N GLY A 112 6.74 13.25 14.57
CA GLY A 112 8.04 12.58 14.61
C GLY A 112 8.02 11.09 14.27
N PHE A 113 6.85 10.55 13.93
CA PHE A 113 6.67 9.16 13.50
C PHE A 113 6.74 9.02 11.98
N VAL A 114 7.23 7.87 11.53
CA VAL A 114 7.18 7.42 10.15
C VAL A 114 6.36 6.15 10.09
N SER A 115 5.34 6.10 9.23
CA SER A 115 4.57 4.90 8.97
C SER A 115 5.04 4.26 7.68
N LEU A 116 5.39 2.99 7.75
CA LEU A 116 5.75 2.16 6.60
C LEU A 116 4.60 1.19 6.33
N THR A 117 4.17 1.10 5.08
CA THR A 117 2.99 0.29 4.71
C THR A 117 3.30 -0.53 3.46
N LEU A 118 3.00 -1.82 3.53
CA LEU A 118 3.12 -2.77 2.43
C LEU A 118 1.79 -3.47 2.18
N GLU A 119 1.40 -3.56 0.91
CA GLU A 119 0.30 -4.43 0.46
C GLU A 119 0.87 -5.79 0.05
N THR A 120 0.30 -6.86 0.61
CA THR A 120 0.70 -8.25 0.35
C THR A 120 -0.51 -9.12 0.01
N ASN A 121 -0.27 -10.27 -0.61
CA ASN A 121 -1.32 -11.23 -0.93
C ASN A 121 -1.62 -12.20 0.21
N ASN A 122 -0.76 -12.27 1.22
CA ASN A 122 -0.96 -13.13 2.38
C ASN A 122 -0.48 -12.43 3.67
N GLU A 123 -1.02 -12.88 4.79
CA GLU A 123 -0.73 -12.33 6.11
C GLU A 123 0.72 -12.59 6.54
N GLU A 124 1.29 -13.73 6.14
CA GLU A 124 2.65 -14.13 6.52
C GLU A 124 3.70 -13.19 5.92
N GLU A 125 3.57 -12.83 4.64
CA GLU A 125 4.43 -11.81 4.01
C GLU A 125 4.33 -10.48 4.73
N GLY A 126 3.11 -10.10 5.13
CA GLY A 126 2.90 -8.90 5.92
C GLY A 126 3.64 -8.93 7.26
N ARG A 127 3.62 -10.05 7.98
CA ARG A 127 4.36 -10.22 9.24
C ARG A 127 5.87 -10.20 9.01
N LYS A 128 6.38 -10.87 7.96
CA LYS A 128 7.80 -10.80 7.59
C LYS A 128 8.26 -9.37 7.32
N PHE A 129 7.41 -8.57 6.66
CA PHE A 129 7.69 -7.15 6.46
C PHE A 129 7.86 -6.39 7.76
N LEU A 130 6.95 -6.57 8.73
CA LEU A 130 7.04 -5.90 10.02
C LEU A 130 8.33 -6.26 10.75
N GLU A 131 8.71 -7.54 10.77
CA GLU A 131 9.95 -8.00 11.40
C GLU A 131 11.21 -7.46 10.70
N ALA A 132 11.21 -7.46 9.35
CA ALA A 132 12.31 -6.91 8.56
C ALA A 132 12.50 -5.41 8.83
N VAL A 133 11.41 -4.64 8.92
CA VAL A 133 11.47 -3.22 9.26
C VAL A 133 12.02 -3.00 10.66
N LYS A 134 11.54 -3.74 11.67
CA LYS A 134 12.06 -3.64 13.06
C LYS A 134 13.55 -3.92 13.15
N LYS A 135 13.99 -5.00 12.51
CA LYS A 135 15.39 -5.38 12.48
C LYS A 135 16.28 -4.29 11.88
N ASN A 136 15.88 -3.75 10.73
CA ASN A 136 16.63 -2.69 10.07
C ASN A 136 16.53 -1.36 10.80
N TYR A 137 15.40 -1.03 11.42
CA TYR A 137 15.25 0.13 12.30
C TYR A 137 16.24 0.07 13.47
N ASN A 138 16.30 -1.04 14.20
CA ASN A 138 17.23 -1.23 15.30
C ASN A 138 18.69 -1.05 14.84
N LYS A 139 19.04 -1.60 13.67
CA LYS A 139 20.36 -1.44 13.07
C LYS A 139 20.67 0.03 12.79
N ILE A 140 19.73 0.81 12.25
CA ILE A 140 19.89 2.24 12.02
C ILE A 140 20.19 2.97 13.34
N ILE A 141 19.39 2.73 14.38
CA ILE A 141 19.56 3.35 15.70
C ILE A 141 20.96 3.06 16.26
N ASP A 142 21.38 1.80 16.25
CA ASP A 142 22.62 1.37 16.88
C ASP A 142 23.85 1.76 16.07
N THR A 143 23.80 1.69 14.75
CA THR A 143 25.01 1.85 13.91
C THR A 143 25.14 3.23 13.30
N GLU A 144 24.05 3.91 13.01
CA GLU A 144 24.08 5.21 12.33
C GLU A 144 23.83 6.36 13.31
N ILE A 145 22.82 6.26 14.15
CA ILE A 145 22.45 7.35 15.05
C ILE A 145 23.37 7.38 16.28
N ASN A 146 23.48 6.28 17.00
CA ASN A 146 24.25 6.25 18.26
C ASN A 146 25.76 6.37 18.07
N LYS A 147 26.30 6.04 16.89
CA LYS A 147 27.72 6.26 16.59
C LYS A 147 28.09 7.74 16.33
N LEU A 148 27.12 8.51 15.85
CA LEU A 148 27.34 9.92 15.52
C LEU A 148 27.10 10.84 16.72
N GLN A 149 26.55 10.33 17.82
CA GLN A 149 26.20 11.13 18.98
C GLN A 149 27.28 11.08 20.07
N PRO A 150 27.46 12.16 20.85
CA PRO A 150 28.27 12.14 22.08
C PRO A 150 27.73 11.02 23.00
N LYS A 151 28.62 10.36 23.73
CA LYS A 151 28.26 9.22 24.62
C LYS A 151 27.18 9.56 25.64
N GLU A 152 26.98 10.84 25.92
CA GLU A 152 25.98 11.37 26.85
C GLU A 152 24.55 11.39 26.28
N PHE A 153 24.41 11.29 24.94
CA PHE A 153 23.10 11.34 24.25
C PHE A 153 22.84 10.03 23.53
N LYS A 154 22.59 8.98 24.28
CA LYS A 154 22.19 7.71 23.69
C LYS A 154 20.71 7.71 23.34
N ILE A 155 20.38 7.54 22.09
CA ILE A 155 19.00 7.32 21.62
C ILE A 155 18.69 5.84 21.76
N GLU A 156 17.60 5.53 22.45
CA GLU A 156 17.10 4.16 22.53
C GLU A 156 16.15 3.87 21.37
N ALA A 157 16.28 2.67 20.79
CA ALA A 157 15.32 2.18 19.84
C ALA A 157 13.94 2.04 20.50
N GLN A 158 12.91 2.33 19.74
CA GLN A 158 11.53 2.15 20.19
C GLN A 158 11.30 0.67 20.56
N LYS A 159 10.75 0.41 21.75
CA LYS A 159 10.47 -0.96 22.22
C LYS A 159 9.10 -1.45 21.76
N GLU A 160 8.14 -0.54 21.68
CA GLU A 160 6.78 -0.86 21.28
C GLU A 160 6.49 -0.21 19.92
N PHE A 161 6.08 -1.01 18.95
CA PHE A 161 5.74 -0.56 17.61
C PHE A 161 4.23 -0.57 17.43
N LEU A 162 3.71 0.44 16.73
CA LEU A 162 2.32 0.44 16.28
C LEU A 162 2.23 -0.43 15.02
N GLU A 163 1.87 -1.68 15.22
CA GLU A 163 1.81 -2.69 14.15
C GLU A 163 0.37 -3.05 13.82
N ALA A 164 0.10 -3.23 12.55
CA ALA A 164 -1.16 -3.77 12.08
C ALA A 164 -0.97 -4.60 10.81
N VAL A 165 -1.57 -5.79 10.78
CA VAL A 165 -1.78 -6.57 9.57
C VAL A 165 -3.30 -6.74 9.43
N LYS A 166 -3.88 -6.11 8.43
CA LYS A 166 -5.34 -6.08 8.25
C LYS A 166 -5.72 -6.59 6.87
N PRO A 167 -6.71 -7.49 6.76
CA PRO A 167 -7.27 -7.82 5.48
C PRO A 167 -7.97 -6.60 4.88
N VAL A 168 -7.77 -6.37 3.59
CA VAL A 168 -8.45 -5.32 2.85
C VAL A 168 -9.75 -5.86 2.31
N SER A 169 -10.87 -5.44 2.88
CA SER A 169 -12.16 -5.67 2.26
C SER A 169 -12.37 -4.66 1.13
N ARG A 170 -12.28 -5.12 -0.12
CA ARG A 170 -12.61 -4.24 -1.25
C ARG A 170 -14.09 -3.93 -1.22
N PRO A 171 -14.50 -2.66 -1.31
CA PRO A 171 -15.92 -2.30 -1.35
C PRO A 171 -16.64 -3.03 -2.50
N LEU A 172 -17.85 -3.47 -2.25
CA LEU A 172 -18.69 -4.22 -3.22
C LEU A 172 -18.80 -3.49 -4.58
N GLN A 173 -18.72 -2.18 -4.56
CA GLN A 173 -18.73 -1.33 -5.76
C GLN A 173 -17.61 -1.67 -6.74
N PHE A 174 -16.39 -1.96 -6.24
CA PHE A 174 -15.27 -2.36 -7.11
C PHE A 174 -15.44 -3.77 -7.67
N GLN A 175 -16.16 -4.65 -6.97
CA GLN A 175 -16.45 -6.00 -7.45
C GLN A 175 -17.47 -6.00 -8.58
N LEU A 176 -18.41 -5.05 -8.58
CA LEU A 176 -19.44 -4.90 -9.61
C LEU A 176 -18.98 -4.14 -10.85
N LEU A 177 -17.90 -3.35 -10.75
CA LEU A 177 -17.43 -2.50 -11.84
C LEU A 177 -17.15 -3.26 -13.15
N PRO A 178 -16.45 -4.41 -13.15
CA PRO A 178 -16.22 -5.19 -14.38
C PRO A 178 -17.51 -5.70 -15.01
N THR A 179 -18.45 -6.15 -14.19
CA THR A 179 -19.75 -6.64 -14.66
C THR A 179 -20.54 -5.52 -15.34
N ILE A 180 -20.58 -4.34 -14.74
CA ILE A 180 -21.23 -3.14 -15.31
C ILE A 180 -20.57 -2.76 -16.63
N THR A 181 -19.24 -2.77 -16.68
CA THR A 181 -18.48 -2.47 -17.91
C THR A 181 -18.80 -3.48 -19.00
N GLY A 182 -18.86 -4.78 -18.68
CA GLY A 182 -19.26 -5.84 -19.62
C GLY A 182 -20.67 -5.64 -20.17
N ILE A 183 -21.62 -5.28 -19.31
CA ILE A 183 -23.01 -4.96 -19.71
C ILE A 183 -23.05 -3.78 -20.68
N ILE A 184 -22.32 -2.69 -20.40
CA ILE A 184 -22.25 -1.52 -21.27
C ILE A 184 -21.69 -1.91 -22.65
N ILE A 185 -20.60 -2.67 -22.70
CA ILE A 185 -20.02 -3.17 -23.95
C ILE A 185 -21.03 -4.02 -24.70
N GLY A 186 -21.76 -4.90 -24.03
CA GLY A 186 -22.79 -5.72 -24.62
C GLY A 186 -23.93 -4.92 -25.25
N ILE A 187 -24.37 -3.83 -24.59
CA ILE A 187 -25.38 -2.91 -25.13
C ILE A 187 -24.86 -2.26 -26.42
N PHE A 188 -23.66 -1.69 -26.41
CA PHE A 188 -23.07 -1.08 -27.61
C PHE A 188 -22.93 -2.07 -28.74
N THR A 189 -22.46 -3.28 -28.47
CA THR A 189 -22.33 -4.35 -29.48
C THR A 189 -23.69 -4.72 -30.08
N SER A 190 -24.74 -4.81 -29.27
CA SER A 190 -26.09 -5.13 -29.75
C SER A 190 -26.68 -4.05 -30.67
N LEU A 191 -26.29 -2.79 -30.49
CA LEU A 191 -26.71 -1.65 -31.30
C LEU A 191 -26.01 -1.62 -32.67
N ILE A 192 -24.74 -2.03 -32.72
CA ILE A 192 -23.90 -1.98 -33.93
C ILE A 192 -24.15 -3.17 -34.85
N LEU A 193 -24.47 -4.35 -34.29
CA LEU A 193 -24.69 -5.55 -35.11
C LEU A 193 -25.85 -5.36 -36.09
N PRO A 194 -25.63 -5.64 -37.39
CA PRO A 194 -26.66 -5.53 -38.39
C PRO A 194 -27.81 -6.54 -38.09
N ASN A 195 -29.04 -6.07 -38.19
CA ASN A 195 -30.16 -6.97 -38.17
C ASN A 195 -30.06 -7.90 -39.37
N LYS A 196 -29.63 -9.15 -39.19
CA LYS A 196 -29.89 -10.17 -40.19
C LYS A 196 -31.41 -10.36 -40.28
N THR A 197 -32.05 -9.61 -41.16
CA THR A 197 -33.39 -9.93 -41.63
C THR A 197 -33.26 -11.29 -42.29
N LYS A 198 -33.88 -12.30 -41.72
CA LYS A 198 -34.09 -13.56 -42.43
C LYS A 198 -34.96 -13.22 -43.65
N SER A 199 -34.34 -13.25 -44.85
CA SER A 199 -35.02 -13.39 -46.10
C SER A 199 -35.66 -14.78 -46.20
#